data_58778f340442b83f1d6b90dded312d5f
#
_entry.id   58778f340442b83f1d6b90dded312d5f
#
_cell.length_a   1.000
_cell.length_b   1.000
_cell.length_c   1.000
_cell.angle_alpha   90.00
_cell.angle_beta   90.00
_cell.angle_gamma   90.00
#
_symmetry.space_group_name_H-M   'P 1'
#
loop_
_entity.id
_entity.type
_entity.pdbx_description
1 polymer ?
#
loop_
_entity_poly.entity_id
_entity_poly.type
_entity_poly.pdbx_seq_one_letter_code
_entity_poly.pdbx_strand_id
1 'polypeptide(L)'
;QVVGHIINASSKDGYGGLVSISVGIQADGQTVNGIAFLSISESAGLGMNARDTDWYKQFNGKKGEKFEVTKAGDGELDNEKINAISGATITSRAVTNAVNAALYFVNNGLKQ
;
A
#
# COMPACT_ATOMS: atom_id res chain seq x y z
N GLN A 1 -4.09 -25.42 -5.40
CA GLN A 1 -4.42 -24.67 -4.18
C GLN A 1 -3.83 -23.27 -4.24
N VAL A 2 -4.67 -22.27 -4.00
CA VAL A 2 -4.24 -20.86 -4.01
C VAL A 2 -3.88 -20.45 -2.60
N VAL A 3 -2.61 -20.05 -2.39
CA VAL A 3 -2.15 -19.54 -1.10
C VAL A 3 -2.19 -18.01 -1.03
N GLY A 4 -2.37 -17.36 -2.18
CA GLY A 4 -2.47 -15.92 -2.25
C GLY A 4 -2.37 -15.41 -3.67
N HIS A 5 -2.32 -14.10 -3.79
CA HIS A 5 -2.24 -13.39 -5.06
C HIS A 5 -1.12 -12.37 -5.03
N ILE A 6 -0.47 -12.13 -6.16
CA ILE A 6 0.48 -11.04 -6.32
C ILE A 6 -0.08 -10.13 -7.41
N ILE A 7 -0.37 -8.90 -7.05
CA ILE A 7 -1.01 -7.92 -7.94
C ILE A 7 -0.08 -6.71 -8.10
N ASN A 8 0.25 -6.37 -9.33
CA ASN A 8 0.96 -5.13 -9.62
C ASN A 8 -0.05 -4.01 -9.76
N ALA A 9 0.14 -2.96 -8.99
CA ALA A 9 -0.79 -1.83 -8.96
C ALA A 9 0.00 -0.53 -9.04
N SER A 10 -0.63 0.50 -9.60
CA SER A 10 -0.01 1.81 -9.77
C SER A 10 -0.97 2.90 -9.35
N SER A 11 -0.41 4.02 -8.89
CA SER A 11 -1.16 5.23 -8.58
C SER A 11 -0.44 6.42 -9.20
N LYS A 12 -1.21 7.34 -9.81
CA LYS A 12 -0.69 8.58 -10.37
C LYS A 12 -0.71 9.71 -9.34
N ASP A 13 -1.09 9.42 -8.11
CA ASP A 13 -1.34 10.41 -7.08
C ASP A 13 -0.08 10.80 -6.29
N GLY A 14 1.08 10.24 -6.62
CA GLY A 14 2.34 10.60 -5.97
C GLY A 14 2.73 12.03 -6.24
N TYR A 15 3.50 12.63 -5.31
CA TYR A 15 3.98 13.99 -5.46
C TYR A 15 4.88 14.13 -6.69
N GLY A 16 5.75 13.15 -6.93
CA GLY A 16 6.60 13.07 -8.11
C GLY A 16 5.95 12.37 -9.30
N GLY A 17 4.71 11.89 -9.16
CA GLY A 17 3.95 11.25 -10.23
C GLY A 17 3.60 9.80 -9.93
N LEU A 18 3.91 8.91 -10.88
CA LEU A 18 3.49 7.52 -10.82
C LEU A 18 4.28 6.72 -9.78
N VAL A 19 3.54 5.99 -8.94
CA VAL A 19 4.11 5.02 -8.01
C VAL A 19 3.56 3.65 -8.40
N SER A 20 4.45 2.69 -8.63
CA SER A 20 4.08 1.32 -8.98
C SER A 20 4.61 0.35 -7.94
N ILE A 21 3.75 -0.55 -7.48
CA ILE A 21 4.10 -1.52 -6.45
C ILE A 21 3.58 -2.90 -6.81
N SER A 22 4.17 -3.91 -6.21
CA SER A 22 3.67 -5.28 -6.23
C SER A 22 3.09 -5.57 -4.85
N VAL A 23 1.84 -6.03 -4.79
CA VAL A 23 1.13 -6.28 -3.53
C VAL A 23 0.87 -7.78 -3.41
N GLY A 24 1.39 -8.38 -2.32
CA GLY A 24 1.06 -9.76 -1.98
C GLY A 24 -0.18 -9.78 -1.12
N ILE A 25 -1.21 -10.52 -1.54
CA ILE A 25 -2.49 -10.62 -0.83
C ILE A 25 -2.77 -12.09 -0.56
N GLN A 26 -3.09 -12.42 0.69
CA GLN A 26 -3.37 -13.80 1.07
C GLN A 26 -4.66 -14.31 0.42
N ALA A 27 -4.87 -15.63 0.48
CA ALA A 27 -6.00 -16.26 -0.19
C ALA A 27 -7.36 -15.76 0.31
N ASP A 28 -7.43 -15.17 1.52
CA ASP A 28 -8.67 -14.59 2.02
C ASP A 28 -9.09 -13.32 1.27
N GLY A 29 -8.21 -12.77 0.44
CA GLY A 29 -8.49 -11.57 -0.33
C GLY A 29 -8.45 -10.28 0.48
N GLN A 30 -8.10 -10.33 1.74
CA GLN A 30 -8.16 -9.18 2.65
C GLN A 30 -6.87 -8.91 3.41
N THR A 31 -6.01 -9.92 3.58
CA THR A 31 -4.77 -9.76 4.32
C THR A 31 -3.62 -9.49 3.38
N VAL A 32 -2.95 -8.36 3.57
CA VAL A 32 -1.77 -8.01 2.79
C VAL A 32 -0.55 -8.70 3.38
N ASN A 33 0.14 -9.52 2.60
CA ASN A 33 1.40 -10.12 3.03
C ASN A 33 2.52 -9.09 3.09
N GLY A 34 2.51 -8.17 2.15
CA GLY A 34 3.51 -7.13 2.07
C GLY A 34 3.48 -6.47 0.70
N ILE A 35 4.30 -5.44 0.55
CA ILE A 35 4.43 -4.73 -0.73
C ILE A 35 5.90 -4.63 -1.10
N ALA A 36 6.16 -4.53 -2.41
CA ALA A 36 7.49 -4.26 -2.95
C ALA A 36 7.35 -3.15 -4.00
N PHE A 37 8.33 -2.25 -4.03
CA PHE A 37 8.29 -1.14 -4.97
C PHE A 37 8.87 -1.56 -6.32
N LEU A 38 8.10 -1.33 -7.38
CA LEU A 38 8.54 -1.56 -8.76
C LEU A 38 9.10 -0.27 -9.36
N SER A 39 8.46 0.86 -9.06
CA SER A 39 8.91 2.17 -9.54
C SER A 39 8.38 3.24 -8.60
N ILE A 40 9.25 4.12 -8.15
CA ILE A 40 8.88 5.28 -7.36
C ILE A 40 9.92 6.37 -7.62
N SER A 41 9.45 7.61 -7.83
CA SER A 41 10.31 8.74 -8.15
C SER A 41 9.80 9.96 -7.38
N GLU A 42 10.08 9.97 -6.09
CA GLU A 42 9.68 11.03 -5.17
C GLU A 42 10.91 11.73 -4.60
N SER A 43 10.69 12.77 -3.78
CA SER A 43 11.81 13.51 -3.20
C SER A 43 12.57 12.68 -2.18
N ALA A 44 13.90 12.63 -2.30
CA ALA A 44 14.76 11.92 -1.37
C ALA A 44 14.59 12.49 0.05
N GLY A 45 14.54 11.61 1.04
CA GLY A 45 14.33 12.01 2.44
C GLY A 45 12.91 12.41 2.79
N LEU A 46 12.00 12.45 1.80
CA LEU A 46 10.58 12.73 1.97
C LEU A 46 9.78 11.56 1.40
N GLY A 47 9.22 11.70 0.18
CA GLY A 47 8.41 10.65 -0.42
C GLY A 47 9.16 9.35 -0.66
N MET A 48 10.46 9.41 -0.98
CA MET A 48 11.25 8.19 -1.16
C MET A 48 11.39 7.38 0.13
N ASN A 49 11.09 7.95 1.28
CA ASN A 49 11.05 7.19 2.53
C ASN A 49 10.00 6.08 2.52
N ALA A 50 9.05 6.13 1.60
CA ALA A 50 8.12 5.01 1.41
C ALA A 50 8.87 3.72 1.13
N ARG A 51 9.93 3.80 0.32
CA ARG A 51 10.78 2.66 -0.04
C ARG A 51 12.02 2.54 0.85
N ASP A 52 12.64 3.68 1.19
CA ASP A 52 13.98 3.70 1.78
C ASP A 52 14.00 3.48 3.29
N THR A 53 12.82 3.49 3.93
CA THR A 53 12.68 3.21 5.36
C THR A 53 11.74 2.02 5.57
N ASP A 54 11.45 1.70 6.82
CA ASP A 54 10.55 0.61 7.17
C ASP A 54 9.07 0.99 7.08
N TRP A 55 8.76 2.19 6.56
CA TRP A 55 7.38 2.67 6.49
C TRP A 55 6.45 1.67 5.78
N TYR A 56 6.90 1.09 4.66
CA TYR A 56 6.07 0.16 3.88
C TYR A 56 5.73 -1.12 4.64
N LYS A 57 6.50 -1.44 5.67
CA LYS A 57 6.27 -2.66 6.46
C LYS A 57 4.98 -2.59 7.28
N GLN A 58 4.36 -1.42 7.39
CA GLN A 58 3.05 -1.31 8.03
C GLN A 58 2.00 -2.19 7.36
N PHE A 59 2.14 -2.47 6.08
CA PHE A 59 1.20 -3.31 5.35
C PHE A 59 1.39 -4.81 5.62
N ASN A 60 2.51 -5.22 6.19
CA ASN A 60 2.81 -6.64 6.38
C ASN A 60 1.85 -7.28 7.38
N GLY A 61 1.05 -8.24 6.91
CA GLY A 61 0.08 -8.94 7.74
C GLY A 61 -1.15 -8.13 8.10
N LYS A 62 -1.33 -6.96 7.49
CA LYS A 62 -2.45 -6.07 7.79
C LYS A 62 -3.68 -6.50 7.01
N LYS A 63 -4.81 -6.62 7.71
CA LYS A 63 -6.07 -7.08 7.12
C LYS A 63 -7.06 -5.92 7.01
N GLY A 64 -7.76 -5.85 5.88
CA GLY A 64 -8.81 -4.86 5.68
C GLY A 64 -9.29 -4.85 4.25
N GLU A 65 -10.41 -4.18 4.02
CA GLU A 65 -10.96 -4.02 2.68
C GLU A 65 -10.42 -2.76 2.01
N LYS A 66 -10.14 -1.73 2.80
CA LYS A 66 -9.65 -0.46 2.31
C LYS A 66 -8.88 0.24 3.42
N PHE A 67 -7.65 0.63 3.15
CA PHE A 67 -6.82 1.33 4.12
C PHE A 67 -6.90 2.83 3.91
N GLU A 68 -6.66 3.57 5.00
CA GLU A 68 -6.74 5.02 5.01
C GLU A 68 -5.51 5.60 5.69
N VAL A 69 -4.92 6.63 5.10
CA VAL A 69 -3.75 7.29 5.66
C VAL A 69 -4.17 8.24 6.78
N THR A 70 -3.47 8.18 7.91
CA THR A 70 -3.71 9.05 9.06
C THR A 70 -2.44 9.83 9.41
N LYS A 71 -2.61 11.07 9.86
CA LYS A 71 -1.52 11.88 10.38
C LYS A 71 -1.40 11.81 11.90
N ALA A 72 -2.35 11.15 12.55
CA ALA A 72 -2.41 11.09 14.02
C ALA A 72 -1.49 10.04 14.62
N GLY A 73 -0.87 9.21 13.79
CA GLY A 73 0.01 8.14 14.27
C GLY A 73 -0.74 6.99 14.93
N ASP A 74 -2.04 6.85 14.65
CA ASP A 74 -2.89 5.83 15.27
C ASP A 74 -3.09 4.59 14.39
N GLY A 75 -2.27 4.42 13.34
CA GLY A 75 -2.27 3.21 12.53
C GLY A 75 -1.67 2.05 13.30
N GLU A 76 -2.40 0.93 13.37
CA GLU A 76 -2.00 -0.28 14.06
C GLU A 76 -2.27 -1.49 13.18
N LEU A 77 -1.68 -2.63 13.51
CA LEU A 77 -1.88 -3.84 12.73
C LEU A 77 -3.35 -4.26 12.67
N ASP A 78 -4.11 -3.99 13.73
CA ASP A 78 -5.50 -4.43 13.87
C ASP A 78 -6.52 -3.40 13.42
N ASN A 79 -6.10 -2.33 12.76
CA ASN A 79 -7.05 -1.37 12.17
C ASN A 79 -6.69 -1.09 10.71
N GLU A 80 -7.53 -0.35 10.01
CA GLU A 80 -7.34 -0.06 8.58
C GLU A 80 -6.62 1.26 8.34
N LYS A 81 -5.84 1.74 9.31
CA LYS A 81 -5.13 3.00 9.20
C LYS A 81 -3.65 2.80 8.95
N ILE A 82 -3.09 3.63 8.09
CA ILE A 82 -1.66 3.66 7.77
C ILE A 82 -1.10 5.01 8.20
N ASN A 83 -0.07 4.97 9.03
CA ASN A 83 0.59 6.20 9.48
C ASN A 83 1.31 6.86 8.31
N ALA A 84 1.06 8.15 8.11
CA ALA A 84 1.69 8.91 7.03
C ALA A 84 3.20 9.05 7.26
N ILE A 85 3.95 9.12 6.15
CA ILE A 85 5.36 9.50 6.20
C ILE A 85 5.42 10.97 6.61
N SER A 86 6.26 11.31 7.59
CA SER A 86 6.44 12.70 8.00
C SER A 86 6.86 13.55 6.80
N GLY A 87 6.10 14.60 6.51
CA GLY A 87 6.37 15.51 5.40
C GLY A 87 6.04 14.96 4.02
N ALA A 88 5.41 13.77 3.93
CA ALA A 88 5.13 13.14 2.64
C ALA A 88 3.78 12.43 2.63
N THR A 89 2.73 13.12 3.06
CA THR A 89 1.37 12.57 3.11
C THR A 89 0.85 12.20 1.72
N ILE A 90 1.17 12.99 0.70
CA ILE A 90 0.72 12.74 -0.68
C ILE A 90 1.28 11.41 -1.17
N THR A 91 2.58 11.16 -0.98
CA THR A 91 3.19 9.88 -1.36
C THR A 91 2.59 8.73 -0.56
N SER A 92 2.37 8.93 0.75
CA SER A 92 1.75 7.91 1.60
C SER A 92 0.38 7.51 1.06
N ARG A 93 -0.42 8.47 0.62
CA ARG A 93 -1.72 8.21 0.02
C ARG A 93 -1.62 7.51 -1.32
N ALA A 94 -0.63 7.88 -2.15
CA ALA A 94 -0.44 7.25 -3.45
C ALA A 94 -0.16 5.75 -3.30
N VAL A 95 0.74 5.38 -2.40
CA VAL A 95 1.06 3.97 -2.12
C VAL A 95 -0.17 3.25 -1.59
N THR A 96 -0.87 3.85 -0.62
CA THR A 96 -2.06 3.25 -0.01
C THR A 96 -3.17 3.07 -1.04
N ASN A 97 -3.35 4.03 -1.95
CA ASN A 97 -4.34 3.91 -3.02
C ASN A 97 -4.00 2.76 -3.96
N ALA A 98 -2.73 2.52 -4.25
CA ALA A 98 -2.31 1.37 -5.07
C ALA A 98 -2.61 0.06 -4.35
N VAL A 99 -2.36 -0.03 -3.04
CA VAL A 99 -2.72 -1.22 -2.24
C VAL A 99 -4.22 -1.45 -2.27
N ASN A 100 -5.01 -0.38 -2.08
CA ASN A 100 -6.47 -0.48 -2.12
C ASN A 100 -6.97 -0.94 -3.48
N ALA A 101 -6.35 -0.47 -4.57
CA ALA A 101 -6.71 -0.91 -5.92
C ALA A 101 -6.46 -2.40 -6.10
N ALA A 102 -5.34 -2.91 -5.58
CA ALA A 102 -5.02 -4.33 -5.64
C ALA A 102 -6.04 -5.16 -4.86
N LEU A 103 -6.41 -4.72 -3.64
CA LEU A 103 -7.43 -5.39 -2.83
C LEU A 103 -8.79 -5.39 -3.54
N TYR A 104 -9.17 -4.27 -4.11
CA TYR A 104 -10.41 -4.16 -4.87
C TYR A 104 -10.41 -5.13 -6.05
N PHE A 105 -9.31 -5.20 -6.79
CA PHE A 105 -9.20 -6.10 -7.94
C PHE A 105 -9.38 -7.56 -7.53
N VAL A 106 -8.71 -8.00 -6.45
CA VAL A 106 -8.82 -9.37 -5.97
C VAL A 106 -10.25 -9.70 -5.58
N ASN A 107 -10.94 -8.78 -4.91
CA ASN A 107 -12.29 -9.04 -4.38
C ASN A 107 -13.40 -8.85 -5.41
N ASN A 108 -13.15 -8.11 -6.49
CA ASN A 108 -14.18 -7.79 -7.48
C ASN A 108 -13.83 -8.22 -8.89
N GLY A 109 -12.56 -8.17 -9.27
CA GLY A 109 -12.10 -8.54 -10.61
C GLY A 109 -11.92 -10.02 -10.81
N LEU A 110 -11.26 -10.67 -9.85
CA LEU A 110 -10.92 -12.10 -9.97
C LEU A 110 -12.10 -13.02 -9.70
N LYS A 111 -13.15 -12.53 -9.07
CA LYS A 111 -14.31 -13.34 -8.74
C LYS A 111 -15.36 -13.40 -9.84
N GLN A 112 -15.07 -12.80 -10.96
CA GLN A 112 -15.99 -12.81 -12.10
C GLN A 112 -15.79 -14.00 -13.02
#